data_cc2067f225faa1b636362aed97470e99
#
_entry.id   cc2067f225faa1b636362aed97470e99
#
_cell.length_a   1.000
_cell.length_b   1.000
_cell.length_c   1.000
_cell.angle_alpha   90.00
_cell.angle_beta   90.00
_cell.angle_gamma   90.00
#
_symmetry.space_group_name_H-M   'P 1'
#
loop_
_entity.id
_entity.type
_entity.pdbx_description
1 polymer ?
#
loop_
_entity_poly.entity_id
_entity_poly.type
_entity_poly.pdbx_seq_one_letter_code
_entity_poly.pdbx_strand_id
1 'polypeptide(L)'
;MTVNVIIEETLKEGERENFTGICTEAFKVTRAFDGCQGIDLVYNSEKQNNWLFNEVWDSGEHYQKYLQFRTEDGTLDAIASMCEDAPSIRIFDIIPT
;
A
#
# COMPACT_ATOMS: atom_id res chain seq x y z
N MET A 1 8.92 6.74 -16.16
CA MET A 1 9.93 6.13 -15.27
C MET A 1 9.23 5.24 -14.27
N THR A 2 9.68 4.00 -14.18
CA THR A 2 9.15 3.05 -13.20
C THR A 2 9.44 3.54 -11.78
N VAL A 3 8.44 3.43 -10.91
CA VAL A 3 8.56 3.90 -9.53
C VAL A 3 8.29 2.78 -8.54
N ASN A 4 8.93 2.88 -7.39
CA ASN A 4 8.66 2.05 -6.22
C ASN A 4 7.90 2.92 -5.22
N VAL A 5 6.73 2.46 -4.81
CA VAL A 5 5.90 3.16 -3.84
C VAL A 5 5.92 2.40 -2.52
N ILE A 6 6.26 3.10 -1.46
CA ILE A 6 6.32 2.53 -0.12
C ILE A 6 5.28 3.24 0.74
N ILE A 7 4.35 2.46 1.27
CA ILE A 7 3.35 2.94 2.22
C ILE A 7 3.62 2.23 3.53
N GLU A 8 3.71 2.96 4.61
CA GLU A 8 4.10 2.39 5.89
C GLU A 8 3.35 3.03 7.05
N GLU A 9 2.95 2.20 8.01
CA GLU A 9 2.43 2.64 9.30
C GLU A 9 2.39 1.47 10.28
N THR A 10 1.89 1.73 11.49
CA THR A 10 1.72 0.74 12.55
C THR A 10 0.24 0.57 12.83
N LEU A 11 -0.23 -0.68 12.87
CA LEU A 11 -1.62 -0.99 13.20
C LEU A 11 -1.92 -0.77 14.67
N LYS A 12 -3.15 -0.40 14.95
CA LYS A 12 -3.69 -0.47 16.31
C LYS A 12 -3.68 -1.91 16.79
N GLU A 13 -3.58 -2.10 18.09
CA GLU A 13 -3.56 -3.43 18.70
C GLU A 13 -4.79 -4.24 18.28
N GLY A 14 -4.57 -5.51 17.94
CA GLY A 14 -5.65 -6.42 17.58
C GLY A 14 -6.12 -6.36 16.14
N GLU A 15 -5.58 -5.47 15.30
CA GLU A 15 -6.06 -5.25 13.92
C GLU A 15 -5.33 -6.10 12.86
N ARG A 16 -4.25 -6.75 13.20
CA ARG A 16 -3.38 -7.42 12.22
C ARG A 16 -4.10 -8.45 11.35
N GLU A 17 -4.92 -9.31 11.94
CA GLU A 17 -5.61 -10.36 11.19
C GLU A 17 -6.64 -9.75 10.24
N ASN A 18 -7.43 -8.80 10.72
CA ASN A 18 -8.43 -8.10 9.93
C ASN A 18 -7.78 -7.33 8.77
N PHE A 19 -6.70 -6.61 9.06
CA PHE A 19 -5.96 -5.84 8.05
C PHE A 19 -5.39 -6.75 6.96
N THR A 20 -4.79 -7.86 7.34
CA THR A 20 -4.24 -8.84 6.38
C THR A 20 -5.33 -9.37 5.46
N GLY A 21 -6.50 -9.69 6.01
CA GLY A 21 -7.65 -10.16 5.22
C GLY A 21 -8.15 -9.13 4.23
N ILE A 22 -8.25 -7.87 4.65
CA ILE A 22 -8.66 -6.76 3.78
C ILE A 22 -7.66 -6.57 2.65
N CYS A 23 -6.36 -6.60 2.95
CA CYS A 23 -5.31 -6.47 1.94
C CYS A 23 -5.33 -7.63 0.93
N THR A 24 -5.57 -8.85 1.41
CA THR A 24 -5.64 -10.01 0.54
C THR A 24 -6.68 -9.82 -0.57
N GLU A 25 -7.84 -9.29 -0.23
CA GLU A 25 -8.88 -9.02 -1.22
C GLU A 25 -8.61 -7.76 -2.03
N ALA A 26 -8.21 -6.67 -1.37
CA ALA A 26 -7.95 -5.40 -2.04
C ALA A 26 -6.83 -5.50 -3.08
N PHE A 27 -5.79 -6.28 -2.80
CA PHE A 27 -4.63 -6.38 -3.69
C PHE A 27 -4.93 -7.10 -5.00
N LYS A 28 -5.99 -7.91 -5.06
CA LYS A 28 -6.45 -8.50 -6.32
C LYS A 28 -6.81 -7.40 -7.32
N VAL A 29 -7.50 -6.38 -6.85
CA VAL A 29 -7.87 -5.20 -7.66
C VAL A 29 -6.64 -4.36 -7.98
N THR A 30 -5.78 -4.13 -7.01
CA THR A 30 -4.54 -3.36 -7.18
C THR A 30 -3.68 -3.98 -8.29
N ARG A 31 -3.47 -5.29 -8.23
CA ARG A 31 -2.62 -6.00 -9.21
C ARG A 31 -3.16 -5.96 -10.62
N ALA A 32 -4.47 -5.82 -10.77
CA ALA A 32 -5.13 -5.72 -12.08
C ALA A 32 -5.24 -4.27 -12.58
N PHE A 33 -4.87 -3.29 -11.76
CA PHE A 33 -4.98 -1.88 -12.14
C PHE A 33 -3.90 -1.50 -13.15
N ASP A 34 -4.25 -0.65 -14.10
CA ASP A 34 -3.35 -0.21 -15.17
C ASP A 34 -2.07 0.38 -14.58
N GLY A 35 -0.93 -0.15 -15.02
CA GLY A 35 0.39 0.29 -14.60
C GLY A 35 0.96 -0.40 -13.36
N CYS A 36 0.18 -1.24 -12.68
CA CYS A 36 0.68 -1.97 -11.50
C CYS A 36 1.56 -3.16 -11.94
N GLN A 37 2.81 -3.16 -11.49
CA GLN A 37 3.72 -4.28 -11.70
C GLN A 37 3.75 -5.25 -10.53
N GLY A 38 3.31 -4.82 -9.37
CA GLY A 38 3.22 -5.66 -8.18
C GLY A 38 2.97 -4.86 -6.93
N ILE A 39 2.43 -5.55 -5.94
CA ILE A 39 2.22 -5.03 -4.60
C ILE A 39 2.32 -6.18 -3.61
N ASP A 40 3.03 -5.96 -2.52
CA ASP A 40 3.13 -6.89 -1.41
C ASP A 40 2.88 -6.20 -0.09
N LEU A 41 2.20 -6.90 0.81
CA LEU A 41 2.13 -6.54 2.22
C LEU A 41 3.25 -7.27 2.94
N VAL A 42 4.09 -6.53 3.62
CA VAL A 42 5.13 -7.12 4.46
C VAL A 42 5.02 -6.57 5.87
N TYR A 43 5.32 -7.40 6.84
CA TYR A 43 5.35 -7.00 8.24
C TYR A 43 6.78 -6.95 8.76
N ASN A 44 7.03 -6.01 9.65
CA ASN A 44 8.32 -5.88 10.32
C ASN A 44 8.55 -7.11 11.19
N SER A 45 9.65 -7.82 10.98
CA SER A 45 9.96 -9.02 11.74
C SER A 45 10.27 -8.75 13.22
N GLU A 46 10.56 -7.50 13.57
CA GLU A 46 10.88 -7.10 14.94
C GLU A 46 9.75 -6.36 15.64
N LYS A 47 8.76 -5.86 14.88
CA LYS A 47 7.61 -5.10 15.41
C LYS A 47 6.33 -5.62 14.79
N GLN A 48 5.60 -6.41 15.53
CA GLN A 48 4.45 -7.17 15.06
C GLN A 48 3.39 -6.37 14.31
N ASN A 49 3.14 -5.12 14.69
CA ASN A 49 2.07 -4.31 14.10
C ASN A 49 2.57 -3.29 13.06
N ASN A 50 3.88 -3.22 12.84
CA ASN A 50 4.43 -2.35 11.82
C ASN A 50 4.41 -3.05 10.47
N TRP A 51 3.78 -2.42 9.48
CA TRP A 51 3.61 -2.99 8.14
C TRP A 51 4.10 -2.03 7.08
N LEU A 52 4.30 -2.57 5.88
CA LEU A 52 4.72 -1.81 4.73
C LEU A 52 4.09 -2.42 3.49
N PHE A 53 3.57 -1.57 2.59
CA PHE A 53 3.23 -1.98 1.23
C PHE A 53 4.41 -1.66 0.35
N ASN A 54 4.88 -2.65 -0.37
CA ASN A 54 5.95 -2.49 -1.35
C ASN A 54 5.34 -2.63 -2.73
N GLU A 55 5.31 -1.53 -3.49
CA GLU A 55 4.61 -1.47 -4.77
C GLU A 55 5.57 -1.04 -5.87
N VAL A 56 5.34 -1.56 -7.08
CA VAL A 56 6.06 -1.12 -8.28
C VAL A 56 5.05 -0.76 -9.34
N TRP A 57 5.21 0.43 -9.93
CA TRP A 57 4.29 0.98 -10.94
C TRP A 57 5.06 1.45 -12.15
N ASP A 58 4.42 1.40 -13.34
CA ASP A 58 5.02 1.84 -14.61
C ASP A 58 5.47 3.29 -14.57
N SER A 59 4.73 4.14 -13.84
CA SER A 59 5.08 5.55 -13.66
C SER A 59 4.39 6.12 -12.43
N GLY A 60 4.84 7.27 -11.97
CA GLY A 60 4.17 8.01 -10.90
C GLY A 60 2.75 8.43 -11.28
N GLU A 61 2.49 8.70 -12.56
CA GLU A 61 1.16 9.06 -13.04
C GLU A 61 0.19 7.89 -12.93
N HIS A 62 0.62 6.67 -13.25
CA HIS A 62 -0.20 5.47 -13.05
C HIS A 62 -0.55 5.28 -11.58
N TYR A 63 0.42 5.47 -10.71
CA TYR A 63 0.16 5.37 -9.27
C TYR A 63 -0.81 6.43 -8.78
N GLN A 64 -0.68 7.68 -9.26
CA GLN A 64 -1.58 8.76 -8.84
C GLN A 64 -3.04 8.48 -9.23
N LYS A 65 -3.26 7.90 -10.40
CA LYS A 65 -4.61 7.49 -10.83
C LYS A 65 -5.17 6.40 -9.91
N TYR A 66 -4.35 5.44 -9.54
CA TYR A 66 -4.72 4.39 -8.60
C TYR A 66 -5.03 4.97 -7.23
N LEU A 67 -4.18 5.87 -6.73
CA LEU A 67 -4.36 6.52 -5.44
C LEU A 67 -5.70 7.27 -5.39
N GLN A 68 -6.05 7.99 -6.45
CA GLN A 68 -7.33 8.67 -6.57
C GLN A 68 -8.49 7.67 -6.53
N PHE A 69 -8.38 6.56 -7.25
CA PHE A 69 -9.38 5.50 -7.24
C PHE A 69 -9.62 4.96 -5.82
N ARG A 70 -8.55 4.68 -5.07
CA ARG A 70 -8.66 4.18 -3.69
C ARG A 70 -9.13 5.24 -2.71
N THR A 71 -8.83 6.50 -2.96
CA THR A 71 -9.37 7.60 -2.16
C THR A 71 -10.89 7.66 -2.32
N GLU A 72 -11.36 7.58 -3.56
CA GLU A 72 -12.78 7.69 -3.87
C GLU A 72 -13.60 6.48 -3.42
N ASP A 73 -13.02 5.28 -3.43
CA ASP A 73 -13.73 4.07 -3.02
C ASP A 73 -13.70 3.82 -1.50
N GLY A 74 -13.01 4.69 -0.75
CA GLY A 74 -12.96 4.60 0.71
C GLY A 74 -11.91 3.64 1.26
N THR A 75 -11.12 2.97 0.40
CA THR A 75 -10.13 1.99 0.87
C THR A 75 -9.03 2.64 1.70
N LEU A 76 -8.55 3.83 1.30
CA LEU A 76 -7.51 4.53 2.08
C LEU A 76 -8.01 4.91 3.47
N ASP A 77 -9.24 5.38 3.58
CA ASP A 77 -9.83 5.72 4.87
C ASP A 77 -9.99 4.47 5.74
N ALA A 78 -10.40 3.36 5.14
CA ALA A 78 -10.53 2.09 5.87
C ALA A 78 -9.17 1.62 6.42
N ILE A 79 -8.12 1.71 5.61
CA ILE A 79 -6.76 1.36 6.04
C ILE A 79 -6.32 2.28 7.18
N ALA A 80 -6.47 3.59 7.00
CA ALA A 80 -6.06 4.58 8.01
C ALA A 80 -6.77 4.36 9.34
N SER A 81 -8.04 3.95 9.31
CA SER A 81 -8.82 3.72 10.53
C SER A 81 -8.27 2.59 11.40
N MET A 82 -7.52 1.66 10.81
CA MET A 82 -6.90 0.54 11.51
C MET A 82 -5.49 0.87 12.02
N CYS A 83 -4.96 2.06 11.71
CA CYS A 83 -3.60 2.46 12.05
C CYS A 83 -3.55 3.47 13.18
N GLU A 84 -2.41 3.55 13.87
CA GLU A 84 -2.19 4.52 14.93
C GLU A 84 -2.16 5.94 14.40
N ASP A 85 -1.55 6.14 13.23
CA ASP A 85 -1.46 7.44 12.54
C ASP A 85 -1.75 7.27 11.06
N ALA A 86 -1.85 8.38 10.34
CA ALA A 86 -2.04 8.34 8.89
C ALA A 86 -0.81 7.68 8.23
N PRO A 87 -1.03 6.70 7.33
CA PRO A 87 0.09 6.05 6.65
C PRO A 87 0.94 7.03 5.85
N SER A 88 2.26 6.86 5.91
CA SER A 88 3.17 7.63 5.08
C SER A 88 3.23 7.01 3.69
N ILE A 89 3.27 7.86 2.66
CA ILE A 89 3.41 7.43 1.27
C ILE A 89 4.67 8.08 0.71
N ARG A 90 5.60 7.24 0.24
CA ARG A 90 6.86 7.71 -0.36
C ARG A 90 7.00 7.07 -1.73
N ILE A 91 7.38 7.88 -2.71
CA ILE A 91 7.56 7.45 -4.09
C ILE A 91 9.03 7.60 -4.47
N PHE A 92 9.62 6.53 -4.95
CA PHE A 92 11.03 6.49 -5.34
C PHE A 92 11.17 6.14 -6.81
N ASP A 93 12.01 6.86 -7.53
CA ASP A 93 12.32 6.50 -8.91
C ASP A 93 13.27 5.32 -8.93
N ILE A 94 12.94 4.29 -9.71
CA ILE A 94 13.82 3.12 -9.86
C ILE A 94 14.84 3.46 -10.94
N ILE A 95 16.11 3.41 -10.57
CA ILE A 95 17.21 3.68 -11.49
C ILE A 95 17.74 2.36 -12.01
N PRO A 96 17.83 2.17 -13.34
CA PRO A 96 18.45 0.97 -13.91
C PRO A 96 19.89 0.88 -13.46
N THR A 97 20.24 -0.22 -12.80
CA THR A 97 21.61 -0.41 -12.24
C THR A 97 22.16 -1.79 -12.57
#